data_b83f5451df005505cd3b213dad1a5a3b
#
_entry.id   b83f5451df005505cd3b213dad1a5a3b
#
_cell.length_a   1.000
_cell.length_b   1.000
_cell.length_c   1.000
_cell.angle_alpha   90.00
_cell.angle_beta   90.00
_cell.angle_gamma   90.00
#
_symmetry.space_group_name_H-M   'P 1'
#
loop_
_entity.id
_entity.type
_entity.pdbx_description
1 polymer ?
#
loop_
_entity_poly.entity_id
_entity_poly.type
_entity_poly.pdbx_seq_one_letter_code
_entity_poly.pdbx_strand_id
1 'polypeptide(L)'
;MFSSNCDGHYKSRRSSRLIFASNSARMKYFFLLLIIALSFYGCQHQPSADQAVAAHPGKKQMETIGLEYALETQKVLGKNLMQAIQSQGPLHALEFCNTRAIPLTDSMAQHYATSIRRVSDKPRNPDNEANAEELKYIELFKKQVAAGQDPLPVVLERQGIAQFYYPIVTNSMCLQCHGKSTELKPDVAQKIRSLYPADKATGYSENEVRGIWSVGLK
;
A
#
# COMPACT_ATOMS: atom_id res chain seq x y z
N MET A 1 7.69 58.98 4.89
CA MET A 1 8.66 59.99 4.42
C MET A 1 8.82 59.82 2.92
N PHE A 2 8.40 60.87 2.22
CA PHE A 2 8.76 61.32 0.87
C PHE A 2 8.49 60.36 -0.27
N SER A 3 7.47 60.57 -1.12
CA SER A 3 7.12 61.75 -1.92
C SER A 3 7.93 61.88 -3.23
N SER A 4 7.18 61.92 -4.27
CA SER A 4 7.08 62.92 -5.35
C SER A 4 7.41 62.32 -6.71
N ASN A 5 6.42 62.32 -7.60
CA ASN A 5 6.03 63.37 -8.55
C ASN A 5 7.02 63.50 -9.71
N CYS A 6 6.61 63.57 -10.89
CA CYS A 6 5.89 64.49 -11.77
C CYS A 6 6.23 64.25 -13.23
N ASP A 7 5.28 64.44 -14.05
CA ASP A 7 5.07 65.24 -15.24
C ASP A 7 5.70 64.73 -16.55
N GLY A 8 4.97 64.52 -17.58
CA GLY A 8 4.08 65.37 -18.31
C GLY A 8 4.72 65.84 -19.61
N HIS A 9 4.26 65.42 -20.77
CA HIS A 9 4.29 66.27 -21.96
C HIS A 9 3.26 65.85 -23.05
N TYR A 10 2.34 66.73 -23.24
CA TYR A 10 1.34 66.86 -24.27
C TYR A 10 1.96 67.47 -25.58
N LYS A 11 1.67 66.85 -26.75
CA LYS A 11 1.73 67.49 -28.07
C LYS A 11 0.84 66.77 -29.07
N SER A 12 -0.27 67.27 -29.33
CA SER A 12 -0.85 67.99 -30.41
C SER A 12 -0.73 67.45 -31.84
N ARG A 13 -1.89 67.05 -32.34
CA ARG A 13 -2.48 67.22 -33.70
C ARG A 13 -1.70 66.80 -34.94
N ARG A 14 -2.28 65.86 -35.69
CA ARG A 14 -2.67 66.18 -37.12
C ARG A 14 -3.81 65.24 -37.54
N SER A 15 -4.88 65.93 -38.00
CA SER A 15 -6.03 65.36 -38.66
C SER A 15 -5.65 64.96 -40.09
N SER A 16 -5.96 63.77 -40.48
CA SER A 16 -6.02 63.36 -41.88
C SER A 16 -7.31 62.60 -42.10
N ARG A 17 -8.24 63.27 -42.74
CA ARG A 17 -9.48 62.70 -43.25
C ARG A 17 -9.14 61.74 -44.37
N LEU A 18 -9.41 60.47 -44.18
CA LEU A 18 -9.45 59.45 -45.23
C LEU A 18 -10.89 59.06 -45.49
N ILE A 19 -11.22 59.21 -46.75
CA ILE A 19 -12.52 59.00 -47.39
C ILE A 19 -12.90 57.56 -47.30
N PHE A 20 -14.03 57.28 -46.64
CA PHE A 20 -14.61 55.93 -46.59
C PHE A 20 -15.40 55.66 -47.87
N ALA A 21 -14.81 54.93 -48.81
CA ALA A 21 -15.55 54.34 -49.92
C ALA A 21 -16.24 53.02 -49.40
N SER A 22 -17.55 53.05 -49.39
CA SER A 22 -18.44 51.97 -49.02
C SER A 22 -18.21 50.74 -49.91
N ASN A 23 -17.73 49.70 -49.37
CA ASN A 23 -17.62 48.36 -50.02
C ASN A 23 -18.52 47.34 -49.31
N SER A 24 -19.80 47.68 -49.28
CA SER A 24 -20.86 46.90 -48.59
C SER A 24 -21.04 45.45 -49.10
N ALA A 25 -20.63 45.17 -50.33
CA ALA A 25 -20.79 43.82 -50.93
C ALA A 25 -19.73 42.85 -50.45
N ARG A 26 -18.47 43.28 -50.30
CA ARG A 26 -17.37 42.38 -49.85
C ARG A 26 -17.48 41.96 -48.39
N MET A 27 -18.08 42.78 -47.56
CA MET A 27 -18.25 42.52 -46.14
C MET A 27 -19.30 41.43 -45.86
N LYS A 28 -20.34 41.30 -46.71
CA LYS A 28 -21.35 40.23 -46.57
C LYS A 28 -20.80 38.84 -46.87
N TYR A 29 -19.89 38.70 -47.82
CA TYR A 29 -19.26 37.42 -48.14
C TYR A 29 -18.21 37.02 -47.06
N PHE A 30 -17.55 37.98 -46.44
CA PHE A 30 -16.60 37.71 -45.36
C PHE A 30 -17.29 37.17 -44.10
N PHE A 31 -18.47 37.69 -43.74
CA PHE A 31 -19.29 37.17 -42.66
C PHE A 31 -19.88 35.78 -42.97
N LEU A 32 -20.27 35.54 -44.23
CA LEU A 32 -20.79 34.23 -44.63
C LEU A 32 -19.71 33.14 -44.59
N LEU A 33 -18.49 33.45 -45.01
CA LEU A 33 -17.35 32.52 -44.92
C LEU A 33 -16.88 32.30 -43.48
N LEU A 34 -17.00 33.30 -42.63
CA LEU A 34 -16.66 33.16 -41.19
C LEU A 34 -17.65 32.24 -40.45
N ILE A 35 -18.95 32.28 -40.79
CA ILE A 35 -19.99 31.44 -40.23
C ILE A 35 -19.81 29.99 -40.68
N ILE A 36 -19.41 29.76 -41.94
CA ILE A 36 -19.14 28.37 -42.44
C ILE A 36 -17.87 27.79 -41.81
N ALA A 37 -16.84 28.62 -41.54
CA ALA A 37 -15.62 28.17 -40.87
C ALA A 37 -15.85 27.78 -39.39
N LEU A 38 -16.78 28.44 -38.71
CA LEU A 38 -17.15 28.15 -37.32
C LEU A 38 -17.99 26.87 -37.18
N SER A 39 -18.64 26.39 -38.25
CA SER A 39 -19.43 25.16 -38.24
C SER A 39 -18.58 23.87 -38.28
N PHE A 40 -17.31 23.96 -38.65
CA PHE A 40 -16.39 22.81 -38.73
C PHE A 40 -15.55 22.59 -37.46
N TYR A 41 -15.61 23.52 -36.47
CA TYR A 41 -14.90 23.35 -35.20
C TYR A 41 -15.72 22.63 -34.13
N GLY A 42 -16.88 22.08 -34.46
CA GLY A 42 -17.82 21.44 -33.52
C GLY A 42 -17.69 19.92 -33.31
N CYS A 43 -16.64 19.25 -33.81
CA CYS A 43 -16.33 17.89 -33.42
C CYS A 43 -15.22 17.89 -32.39
N GLN A 44 -15.48 18.43 -31.21
CA GLN A 44 -14.73 18.03 -30.04
C GLN A 44 -15.15 16.60 -29.73
N HIS A 45 -14.20 15.70 -29.89
CA HIS A 45 -14.25 14.35 -29.41
C HIS A 45 -14.58 14.42 -27.91
N GLN A 46 -15.86 14.31 -27.54
CA GLN A 46 -16.23 13.97 -26.17
C GLN A 46 -15.65 12.59 -25.91
N PRO A 47 -14.75 12.42 -24.94
CA PRO A 47 -14.39 11.07 -24.52
C PRO A 47 -15.68 10.43 -24.02
N SER A 48 -16.11 9.38 -24.71
CA SER A 48 -17.23 8.55 -24.31
C SER A 48 -17.04 8.16 -22.83
N ALA A 49 -18.04 8.46 -22.01
CA ALA A 49 -18.07 8.18 -20.57
C ALA A 49 -18.10 6.68 -20.23
N ASP A 50 -17.76 5.81 -21.15
CA ASP A 50 -17.88 4.35 -21.02
C ASP A 50 -16.57 3.57 -20.96
N GLN A 51 -15.46 4.25 -20.62
CA GLN A 51 -14.23 3.55 -20.24
C GLN A 51 -13.58 4.24 -19.03
N ALA A 52 -14.28 4.26 -17.91
CA ALA A 52 -13.61 4.21 -16.63
C ALA A 52 -13.09 2.77 -16.45
N VAL A 53 -12.08 2.38 -17.24
CA VAL A 53 -11.17 1.30 -16.87
C VAL A 53 -10.63 1.74 -15.50
N ALA A 54 -11.04 1.05 -14.44
CA ALA A 54 -10.53 1.29 -13.11
C ALA A 54 -9.00 1.30 -13.25
N ALA A 55 -8.40 2.48 -13.15
CA ALA A 55 -6.97 2.64 -13.30
C ALA A 55 -6.35 1.75 -12.21
N HIS A 56 -5.58 0.74 -12.60
CA HIS A 56 -4.87 -0.08 -11.64
C HIS A 56 -4.07 0.85 -10.73
N PRO A 57 -4.19 0.70 -9.40
CA PRO A 57 -3.46 1.55 -8.47
C PRO A 57 -1.97 1.47 -8.79
N GLY A 58 -1.30 2.63 -8.86
CA GLY A 58 0.14 2.65 -9.11
C GLY A 58 0.90 1.89 -8.01
N LYS A 59 2.10 1.40 -8.31
CA LYS A 59 2.91 0.59 -7.38
C LYS A 59 2.98 1.17 -5.96
N LYS A 60 3.21 2.48 -5.83
CA LYS A 60 3.26 3.17 -4.54
C LYS A 60 1.93 3.11 -3.77
N GLN A 61 0.82 3.17 -4.47
CA GLN A 61 -0.51 3.02 -3.85
C GLN A 61 -0.72 1.58 -3.36
N MET A 62 -0.30 0.58 -4.14
CA MET A 62 -0.35 -0.84 -3.72
C MET A 62 0.55 -1.11 -2.51
N GLU A 63 1.75 -0.50 -2.44
CA GLU A 63 2.62 -0.56 -1.26
C GLU A 63 1.91 -0.02 -0.02
N THR A 64 1.23 1.13 -0.14
CA THR A 64 0.50 1.75 0.98
C THR A 64 -0.68 0.87 1.43
N ILE A 65 -1.49 0.39 0.50
CA ILE A 65 -2.65 -0.47 0.80
C ILE A 65 -2.20 -1.80 1.42
N GLY A 66 -1.19 -2.44 0.85
CA GLY A 66 -0.66 -3.71 1.37
C GLY A 66 -0.08 -3.57 2.77
N LEU A 67 0.62 -2.47 3.04
CA LEU A 67 1.16 -2.17 4.36
C LEU A 67 0.03 -1.92 5.37
N GLU A 68 -1.00 -1.17 5.01
CA GLU A 68 -2.18 -0.95 5.85
C GLU A 68 -2.83 -2.28 6.23
N TYR A 69 -3.12 -3.16 5.26
CA TYR A 69 -3.76 -4.45 5.52
C TYR A 69 -2.91 -5.36 6.42
N ALA A 70 -1.60 -5.40 6.19
CA ALA A 70 -0.67 -6.16 7.02
C ALA A 70 -0.63 -5.64 8.45
N LEU A 71 -0.46 -4.32 8.65
CA LEU A 71 -0.31 -3.71 9.97
C LEU A 71 -1.62 -3.71 10.78
N GLU A 72 -2.77 -3.46 10.16
CA GLU A 72 -4.06 -3.57 10.87
C GLU A 72 -4.37 -5.03 11.25
N THR A 73 -4.03 -6.00 10.40
CA THR A 73 -4.14 -7.42 10.76
C THR A 73 -3.20 -7.78 11.91
N GLN A 74 -1.96 -7.28 11.88
CA GLN A 74 -0.99 -7.45 12.98
C GLN A 74 -1.52 -6.86 14.29
N LYS A 75 -2.11 -5.68 14.23
CA LYS A 75 -2.70 -4.99 15.39
C LYS A 75 -3.86 -5.79 16.01
N VAL A 76 -4.77 -6.30 15.17
CA VAL A 76 -5.87 -7.17 15.64
C VAL A 76 -5.33 -8.41 16.33
N LEU A 77 -4.40 -9.13 15.70
CA LEU A 77 -3.78 -10.33 16.28
C LEU A 77 -3.00 -10.01 17.56
N GLY A 78 -2.19 -8.94 17.54
CA GLY A 78 -1.39 -8.52 18.70
C GLY A 78 -2.24 -8.12 19.90
N LYS A 79 -3.33 -7.36 19.67
CA LYS A 79 -4.26 -6.99 20.73
C LYS A 79 -4.88 -8.22 21.41
N ASN A 80 -5.38 -9.16 20.62
CA ASN A 80 -5.99 -10.39 21.14
C ASN A 80 -4.95 -11.30 21.85
N LEU A 81 -3.75 -11.41 21.29
CA LEU A 81 -2.64 -12.14 21.92
C LEU A 81 -2.25 -11.54 23.28
N MET A 82 -2.08 -10.21 23.33
CA MET A 82 -1.76 -9.52 24.58
C MET A 82 -2.85 -9.69 25.63
N GLN A 83 -4.11 -9.63 25.23
CA GLN A 83 -5.23 -9.88 26.13
C GLN A 83 -5.20 -11.32 26.67
N ALA A 84 -4.91 -12.31 25.83
CA ALA A 84 -4.77 -13.70 26.25
C ALA A 84 -3.62 -13.90 27.25
N ILE A 85 -2.45 -13.25 27.01
CA ILE A 85 -1.31 -13.28 27.92
C ILE A 85 -1.66 -12.63 29.25
N GLN A 86 -2.27 -11.45 29.25
CA GLN A 86 -2.60 -10.69 30.45
C GLN A 86 -3.67 -11.37 31.30
N SER A 87 -4.65 -12.02 30.68
CA SER A 87 -5.76 -12.66 31.41
C SER A 87 -5.38 -13.98 32.06
N GLN A 88 -4.62 -14.85 31.39
CA GLN A 88 -4.37 -16.23 31.84
C GLN A 88 -2.94 -16.71 31.55
N GLY A 89 -2.05 -15.81 31.15
CA GLY A 89 -0.63 -16.10 30.93
C GLY A 89 -0.30 -16.76 29.58
N PRO A 90 1.00 -17.09 29.37
CA PRO A 90 1.50 -17.55 28.08
C PRO A 90 0.95 -18.92 27.64
N LEU A 91 0.56 -19.80 28.56
CA LEU A 91 -0.01 -21.09 28.20
C LEU A 91 -1.37 -20.96 27.54
N HIS A 92 -2.22 -20.07 28.05
CA HIS A 92 -3.51 -19.76 27.43
C HIS A 92 -3.32 -19.02 26.08
N ALA A 93 -2.32 -18.15 26.01
CA ALA A 93 -1.99 -17.48 24.76
C ALA A 93 -1.56 -18.45 23.66
N LEU A 94 -0.89 -19.58 23.99
CA LEU A 94 -0.58 -20.64 23.02
C LEU A 94 -1.84 -21.34 22.51
N GLU A 95 -2.83 -21.60 23.36
CA GLU A 95 -4.13 -22.15 22.96
C GLU A 95 -4.89 -21.19 22.06
N PHE A 96 -4.88 -19.91 22.43
CA PHE A 96 -5.45 -18.84 21.60
C PHE A 96 -4.78 -18.81 20.21
N CYS A 97 -3.44 -18.82 20.14
CA CYS A 97 -2.73 -18.84 18.86
C CYS A 97 -3.08 -20.07 18.02
N ASN A 98 -3.22 -21.24 18.65
CA ASN A 98 -3.57 -22.48 17.97
C ASN A 98 -4.96 -22.45 17.34
N THR A 99 -5.95 -21.89 18.03
CA THR A 99 -7.35 -21.98 17.64
C THR A 99 -7.88 -20.72 16.97
N ARG A 100 -7.31 -19.55 17.23
CA ARG A 100 -7.88 -18.24 16.84
C ARG A 100 -7.04 -17.45 15.86
N ALA A 101 -5.73 -17.71 15.76
CA ALA A 101 -4.87 -16.84 14.96
C ALA A 101 -5.16 -16.93 13.44
N ILE A 102 -5.46 -18.13 12.91
CA ILE A 102 -5.89 -18.29 11.51
C ILE A 102 -7.27 -17.66 11.30
N PRO A 103 -8.35 -18.03 12.05
CA PRO A 103 -9.66 -17.41 11.90
C PRO A 103 -9.66 -15.86 11.97
N LEU A 104 -8.83 -15.27 12.82
CA LEU A 104 -8.70 -13.81 12.87
C LEU A 104 -8.03 -13.24 11.60
N THR A 105 -7.00 -13.92 11.09
CA THR A 105 -6.37 -13.51 9.83
C THR A 105 -7.35 -13.61 8.67
N ASP A 106 -8.15 -14.68 8.60
CA ASP A 106 -9.17 -14.90 7.57
C ASP A 106 -10.30 -13.86 7.67
N SER A 107 -10.71 -13.48 8.88
CA SER A 107 -11.67 -12.41 9.09
C SER A 107 -11.18 -11.07 8.54
N MET A 108 -9.90 -10.75 8.72
CA MET A 108 -9.30 -9.55 8.15
C MET A 108 -9.18 -9.64 6.63
N ALA A 109 -8.86 -10.81 6.09
CA ALA A 109 -8.83 -11.06 4.65
C ALA A 109 -10.22 -10.86 4.02
N GLN A 110 -11.28 -11.33 4.68
CA GLN A 110 -12.68 -11.10 4.27
C GLN A 110 -13.06 -9.61 4.37
N HIS A 111 -12.67 -8.93 5.46
CA HIS A 111 -12.94 -7.50 5.65
C HIS A 111 -12.38 -6.65 4.50
N TYR A 112 -11.17 -6.96 4.05
CA TYR A 112 -10.51 -6.25 2.93
C TYR A 112 -10.83 -6.86 1.55
N ALA A 113 -11.67 -7.88 1.47
CA ALA A 113 -12.00 -8.62 0.23
C ALA A 113 -10.73 -9.08 -0.53
N THR A 114 -9.72 -9.53 0.20
CA THR A 114 -8.42 -9.96 -0.35
C THR A 114 -7.89 -11.21 0.34
N SER A 115 -6.73 -11.70 -0.09
CA SER A 115 -6.01 -12.77 0.62
C SER A 115 -4.96 -12.16 1.54
N ILE A 116 -4.95 -12.57 2.82
CA ILE A 116 -3.92 -12.20 3.78
C ILE A 116 -3.40 -13.47 4.43
N ARG A 117 -2.09 -13.69 4.35
CA ARG A 117 -1.42 -14.85 4.97
C ARG A 117 -0.20 -14.38 5.77
N ARG A 118 0.11 -15.13 6.81
CA ARG A 118 1.38 -15.04 7.52
C ARG A 118 2.14 -16.31 7.21
N VAL A 119 3.25 -16.19 6.53
CA VAL A 119 4.04 -17.34 6.08
C VAL A 119 5.46 -17.28 6.60
N SER A 120 6.09 -18.43 6.74
CA SER A 120 7.42 -18.57 7.33
C SER A 120 8.17 -19.76 6.74
N ASP A 121 9.48 -19.65 6.70
CA ASP A 121 10.41 -20.77 6.46
C ASP A 121 10.54 -21.70 7.66
N LYS A 122 10.19 -21.23 8.86
CA LYS A 122 10.11 -22.00 10.10
C LYS A 122 8.71 -21.86 10.70
N PRO A 123 7.68 -22.51 10.11
CA PRO A 123 6.31 -22.37 10.58
C PRO A 123 6.10 -23.08 11.92
N ARG A 124 5.24 -22.52 12.78
CA ARG A 124 4.69 -23.21 13.96
C ARG A 124 3.53 -24.11 13.54
N ASN A 125 2.59 -23.53 12.79
CA ASN A 125 1.54 -24.29 12.12
C ASN A 125 1.99 -24.57 10.68
N PRO A 126 2.01 -25.83 10.21
CA PRO A 126 2.36 -26.18 8.83
C PRO A 126 1.60 -25.42 7.76
N ASP A 127 0.34 -25.02 8.01
CA ASP A 127 -0.48 -24.23 7.07
C ASP A 127 0.13 -22.86 6.75
N ASN A 128 1.07 -22.39 7.55
CA ASN A 128 1.82 -21.16 7.34
C ASN A 128 3.19 -21.39 6.69
N GLU A 129 3.44 -22.54 6.08
CA GLU A 129 4.68 -22.78 5.35
C GLU A 129 4.75 -21.88 4.11
N ALA A 130 5.90 -21.25 3.92
CA ALA A 130 6.15 -20.36 2.80
C ALA A 130 6.41 -21.15 1.52
N ASN A 131 5.82 -20.72 0.40
CA ASN A 131 6.12 -21.27 -0.92
C ASN A 131 7.48 -20.78 -1.45
N ALA A 132 7.92 -21.31 -2.59
CA ALA A 132 9.23 -20.99 -3.17
C ALA A 132 9.44 -19.50 -3.51
N GLU A 133 8.39 -18.76 -3.82
CA GLU A 133 8.48 -17.32 -4.05
C GLU A 133 8.56 -16.55 -2.72
N GLU A 134 7.71 -16.88 -1.78
CA GLU A 134 7.68 -16.26 -0.44
C GLU A 134 9.02 -16.46 0.30
N LEU A 135 9.67 -17.63 0.14
CA LEU A 135 11.00 -17.91 0.69
C LEU A 135 12.06 -16.91 0.19
N LYS A 136 12.01 -16.48 -1.07
CA LYS A 136 12.97 -15.49 -1.61
C LYS A 136 12.85 -14.15 -0.87
N TYR A 137 11.63 -13.73 -0.54
CA TYR A 137 11.40 -12.48 0.18
C TYR A 137 11.69 -12.58 1.67
N ILE A 138 11.46 -13.75 2.28
CA ILE A 138 11.92 -14.02 3.64
C ILE A 138 13.44 -13.86 3.73
N GLU A 139 14.20 -14.46 2.81
CA GLU A 139 15.66 -14.34 2.78
C GLU A 139 16.14 -12.91 2.46
N LEU A 140 15.44 -12.19 1.58
CA LEU A 140 15.72 -10.77 1.32
C LEU A 140 15.59 -9.95 2.60
N PHE A 141 14.46 -10.08 3.30
CA PHE A 141 14.20 -9.33 4.53
C PHE A 141 15.14 -9.71 5.67
N LYS A 142 15.51 -10.99 5.80
CA LYS A 142 16.53 -11.43 6.77
C LYS A 142 17.86 -10.71 6.53
N LYS A 143 18.31 -10.59 5.28
CA LYS A 143 19.55 -9.89 4.93
C LYS A 143 19.46 -8.40 5.26
N GLN A 144 18.33 -7.74 4.95
CA GLN A 144 18.12 -6.33 5.26
C GLN A 144 18.14 -6.07 6.76
N VAL A 145 17.37 -6.83 7.53
CA VAL A 145 17.30 -6.68 8.99
C VAL A 145 18.64 -6.99 9.65
N ALA A 146 19.35 -8.05 9.21
CA ALA A 146 20.68 -8.38 9.72
C ALA A 146 21.74 -7.30 9.40
N ALA A 147 21.54 -6.53 8.32
CA ALA A 147 22.38 -5.38 7.97
C ALA A 147 21.96 -4.08 8.70
N GLY A 148 20.98 -4.14 9.61
CA GLY A 148 20.46 -2.97 10.33
C GLY A 148 19.67 -2.00 9.44
N GLN A 149 19.16 -2.48 8.30
CA GLN A 149 18.34 -1.68 7.38
C GLN A 149 16.87 -1.82 7.75
N ASP A 150 16.13 -0.73 7.64
CA ASP A 150 14.67 -0.78 7.72
C ASP A 150 14.12 -1.46 6.45
N PRO A 151 13.42 -2.59 6.57
CA PRO A 151 12.91 -3.29 5.41
C PRO A 151 11.77 -2.51 4.74
N LEU A 152 11.87 -2.33 3.43
CA LEU A 152 10.84 -1.72 2.62
C LEU A 152 9.85 -2.77 2.10
N PRO A 153 8.55 -2.44 1.99
CA PRO A 153 7.58 -3.34 1.38
C PRO A 153 7.96 -3.70 -0.06
N VAL A 154 7.62 -4.91 -0.46
CA VAL A 154 7.80 -5.38 -1.84
C VAL A 154 6.44 -5.63 -2.47
N VAL A 155 6.20 -5.04 -3.65
CA VAL A 155 5.04 -5.33 -4.48
C VAL A 155 5.50 -5.91 -5.80
N LEU A 156 4.93 -7.06 -6.14
CA LEU A 156 5.07 -7.72 -7.43
C LEU A 156 3.74 -7.68 -8.16
N GLU A 157 3.77 -7.21 -9.38
CA GLU A 157 2.61 -7.24 -10.26
C GLU A 157 2.84 -8.26 -11.38
N ARG A 158 1.92 -9.21 -11.53
CA ARG A 158 1.92 -10.21 -12.59
C ARG A 158 0.51 -10.43 -13.10
N GLN A 159 0.30 -10.22 -14.39
CA GLN A 159 -0.99 -10.47 -15.06
C GLN A 159 -2.18 -9.74 -14.39
N GLY A 160 -1.95 -8.50 -13.93
CA GLY A 160 -2.98 -7.69 -13.27
C GLY A 160 -3.30 -8.10 -11.82
N ILE A 161 -2.54 -9.02 -11.24
CA ILE A 161 -2.62 -9.39 -9.82
C ILE A 161 -1.35 -8.87 -9.15
N ALA A 162 -1.49 -8.06 -8.12
CA ALA A 162 -0.36 -7.62 -7.32
C ALA A 162 -0.25 -8.44 -6.03
N GLN A 163 0.96 -8.83 -5.70
CA GLN A 163 1.30 -9.53 -4.47
C GLN A 163 2.22 -8.65 -3.64
N PHE A 164 1.82 -8.39 -2.39
CA PHE A 164 2.56 -7.57 -1.44
C PHE A 164 3.23 -8.46 -0.39
N TYR A 165 4.48 -8.12 -0.04
CA TYR A 165 5.25 -8.78 1.02
C TYR A 165 5.82 -7.76 1.99
N TYR A 166 5.75 -8.07 3.30
CA TYR A 166 6.34 -7.26 4.36
C TYR A 166 6.78 -8.15 5.53
N PRO A 167 7.93 -7.90 6.18
CA PRO A 167 8.45 -8.79 7.20
C PRO A 167 7.69 -8.70 8.53
N ILE A 168 7.67 -9.81 9.22
CA ILE A 168 7.26 -9.92 10.64
C ILE A 168 8.54 -10.06 11.45
N VAL A 169 8.93 -8.98 12.12
CA VAL A 169 10.17 -8.92 12.90
C VAL A 169 9.85 -9.19 14.38
N THR A 170 10.69 -9.97 15.03
CA THR A 170 10.58 -10.34 16.44
C THR A 170 10.96 -9.20 17.36
N ASN A 171 10.30 -9.15 18.52
CA ASN A 171 10.66 -8.31 19.66
C ASN A 171 10.67 -9.17 20.94
N SER A 172 10.99 -8.58 22.09
CA SER A 172 11.07 -9.29 23.40
C SER A 172 9.80 -10.07 23.75
N MET A 173 8.62 -9.54 23.40
CA MET A 173 7.34 -10.23 23.65
C MET A 173 7.25 -11.56 22.86
N CYS A 174 7.76 -11.59 21.64
CA CYS A 174 7.71 -12.76 20.77
C CYS A 174 8.54 -13.92 21.36
N LEU A 175 9.62 -13.59 22.06
CA LEU A 175 10.59 -14.57 22.55
C LEU A 175 10.05 -15.45 23.69
N GLN A 176 8.96 -15.05 24.35
CA GLN A 176 8.30 -15.90 25.36
C GLN A 176 7.84 -17.25 24.77
N CYS A 177 7.58 -17.31 23.45
CA CYS A 177 7.12 -18.51 22.75
C CYS A 177 7.98 -18.88 21.54
N HIS A 178 8.82 -17.97 21.05
CA HIS A 178 9.65 -18.13 19.86
C HIS A 178 11.15 -18.04 20.14
N GLY A 179 11.55 -17.73 21.37
CA GLY A 179 12.95 -17.67 21.81
C GLY A 179 13.68 -18.99 21.71
N LYS A 180 14.94 -18.98 22.11
CA LYS A 180 15.77 -20.19 22.15
C LYS A 180 15.17 -21.23 23.11
N SER A 181 15.29 -22.51 22.77
CA SER A 181 14.73 -23.59 23.57
C SER A 181 15.24 -23.61 25.03
N THR A 182 16.47 -23.11 25.27
CA THR A 182 17.09 -22.96 26.59
C THR A 182 16.52 -21.78 27.40
N GLU A 183 15.86 -20.83 26.74
CA GLU A 183 15.31 -19.59 27.35
C GLU A 183 13.79 -19.70 27.58
N LEU A 184 13.14 -20.67 26.92
CA LEU A 184 11.70 -20.90 27.10
C LEU A 184 11.43 -21.51 28.47
N LYS A 185 10.35 -21.05 29.13
CA LYS A 185 9.85 -21.69 30.33
C LYS A 185 9.51 -23.17 30.02
N PRO A 186 9.84 -24.13 30.91
CA PRO A 186 9.63 -25.55 30.65
C PRO A 186 8.17 -25.91 30.30
N ASP A 187 7.21 -25.33 31.00
CA ASP A 187 5.78 -25.50 30.79
C ASP A 187 5.32 -24.95 29.40
N VAL A 188 5.86 -23.79 28.98
CA VAL A 188 5.64 -23.23 27.65
C VAL A 188 6.20 -24.15 26.57
N ALA A 189 7.44 -24.62 26.73
CA ALA A 189 8.07 -25.53 25.78
C ALA A 189 7.30 -26.87 25.66
N GLN A 190 6.80 -27.38 26.78
CA GLN A 190 5.96 -28.59 26.80
C GLN A 190 4.63 -28.36 26.08
N LYS A 191 3.97 -27.22 26.33
CA LYS A 191 2.70 -26.83 25.68
C LYS A 191 2.86 -26.67 24.17
N ILE A 192 3.97 -26.07 23.74
CA ILE A 192 4.29 -25.92 22.31
C ILE A 192 4.38 -27.30 21.65
N ARG A 193 5.15 -28.24 22.23
CA ARG A 193 5.26 -29.60 21.68
C ARG A 193 3.92 -30.34 21.62
N SER A 194 3.05 -30.11 22.60
CA SER A 194 1.72 -30.71 22.63
C SER A 194 0.79 -30.18 21.56
N LEU A 195 0.77 -28.86 21.36
CA LEU A 195 -0.13 -28.21 20.41
C LEU A 195 0.39 -28.23 18.96
N TYR A 196 1.71 -28.26 18.81
CA TYR A 196 2.39 -28.15 17.52
C TYR A 196 3.53 -29.16 17.40
N PRO A 197 3.22 -30.43 17.17
CA PRO A 197 4.26 -31.51 17.13
C PRO A 197 5.28 -31.30 15.99
N ALA A 198 4.92 -30.52 14.96
CA ALA A 198 5.80 -30.18 13.85
C ALA A 198 6.38 -28.74 13.94
N ASP A 199 6.39 -28.14 15.14
CA ASP A 199 6.88 -26.76 15.35
C ASP A 199 8.34 -26.61 14.90
N LYS A 200 8.58 -25.61 14.03
CA LYS A 200 9.91 -25.16 13.61
C LYS A 200 10.23 -23.74 14.11
N ALA A 201 9.32 -23.11 14.86
CA ALA A 201 9.29 -21.68 15.13
C ALA A 201 9.91 -21.28 16.47
N THR A 202 11.00 -21.93 16.87
CA THR A 202 11.80 -21.56 18.04
C THR A 202 13.24 -21.21 17.65
N GLY A 203 14.00 -20.64 18.58
CA GLY A 203 15.40 -20.29 18.38
C GLY A 203 15.62 -18.87 17.86
N TYR A 204 14.62 -17.98 17.95
CA TYR A 204 14.75 -16.59 17.54
C TYR A 204 15.35 -15.72 18.64
N SER A 205 16.04 -14.67 18.21
CA SER A 205 16.43 -13.50 18.99
C SER A 205 15.57 -12.29 18.62
N GLU A 206 15.71 -11.17 19.34
CA GLU A 206 15.07 -9.92 18.94
C GLU A 206 15.62 -9.43 17.59
N ASN A 207 14.80 -8.70 16.86
CA ASN A 207 15.13 -8.16 15.55
C ASN A 207 15.50 -9.20 14.50
N GLU A 208 14.88 -10.38 14.56
CA GLU A 208 14.97 -11.39 13.51
C GLU A 208 13.65 -11.51 12.73
N VAL A 209 13.76 -11.85 11.44
CA VAL A 209 12.58 -12.06 10.59
C VAL A 209 11.98 -13.44 10.92
N ARG A 210 10.80 -13.43 11.55
CA ARG A 210 10.02 -14.60 11.93
C ARG A 210 9.24 -15.19 10.76
N GLY A 211 8.95 -14.37 9.77
CA GLY A 211 8.15 -14.67 8.60
C GLY A 211 7.76 -13.38 7.88
N ILE A 212 6.81 -13.49 6.99
CA ILE A 212 6.30 -12.35 6.24
C ILE A 212 4.77 -12.33 6.19
N TRP A 213 4.22 -11.14 6.03
CA TRP A 213 2.89 -10.93 5.50
C TRP A 213 2.92 -11.15 3.99
N SER A 214 1.98 -11.92 3.48
CA SER A 214 1.75 -12.20 2.06
C SER A 214 0.31 -11.79 1.76
N VAL A 215 0.13 -10.67 1.03
CA VAL A 215 -1.17 -10.03 0.79
C VAL A 215 -1.42 -9.93 -0.71
N GLY A 216 -2.53 -10.48 -1.18
CA GLY A 216 -2.98 -10.30 -2.57
C GLY A 216 -3.67 -8.95 -2.71
N LEU A 217 -3.31 -8.15 -3.73
CA LEU A 217 -3.93 -6.87 -4.04
C LEU A 217 -4.60 -6.96 -5.41
N LYS A 218 -5.80 -6.42 -5.54
CA LYS A 218 -6.58 -6.40 -6.80
C LYS A 218 -6.71 -4.99 -7.31
#